data_4c404d4e8ee8eb92febee4793540e7ff
#
_entry.id   4c404d4e8ee8eb92febee4793540e7ff
#
_cell.length_a   1.000
_cell.length_b   1.000
_cell.length_c   1.000
_cell.angle_alpha   90.00
_cell.angle_beta   90.00
_cell.angle_gamma   90.00
#
_symmetry.space_group_name_H-M   'P 1'
#
loop_
_entity.id
_entity.type
_entity.pdbx_description
1 polymer ?
#
loop_
_entity_poly.entity_id
_entity_poly.type
_entity_poly.pdbx_seq_one_letter_code
_entity_poly.pdbx_strand_id
1 'polypeptide(L)'
;MINKTGAKYISSMMLAANPLNRAHERMIREAISNSDLLVIFLRKPFTSEGLRYDIRHNALSTFVDNFLPRNKVLIIPFENSYIFAGYNELILDALLAKNYGCSQLVIGKNHGGLGLYYDKNRLSSVFDCCQNIEIDIKTIDEYVYCDTCKTLVSTQTCPHGQHHHVHYDSESIMKLIQAGLIPPSILVRKEVSANILAALLPERFENLQEMHYSLMPGSGLLEQQSEEQFYLKLIELYQTSSLT
;
A
#
# COMPACT_ATOMS: atom_id res chain seq x y z
N MET A 1 -4.47 -23.68 -0.71
CA MET A 1 -4.82 -22.70 -1.76
C MET A 1 -3.78 -22.72 -2.88
N ILE A 2 -2.51 -22.59 -2.57
CA ILE A 2 -1.41 -22.60 -3.55
C ILE A 2 -1.48 -23.83 -4.48
N ASN A 3 -1.69 -25.03 -3.93
CA ASN A 3 -1.82 -26.27 -4.70
C ASN A 3 -3.02 -26.31 -5.68
N LYS A 4 -3.98 -25.38 -5.54
CA LYS A 4 -5.15 -25.31 -6.44
C LYS A 4 -4.91 -24.39 -7.64
N THR A 5 -3.93 -23.49 -7.57
CA THR A 5 -3.67 -22.49 -8.64
C THR A 5 -2.72 -23.03 -9.71
N GLY A 6 -1.99 -24.13 -9.46
CA GLY A 6 -0.95 -24.63 -10.36
C GLY A 6 0.25 -23.68 -10.50
N ALA A 7 0.35 -22.66 -9.65
CA ALA A 7 1.45 -21.69 -9.67
C ALA A 7 2.77 -22.40 -9.32
N LYS A 8 3.79 -22.20 -10.15
CA LYS A 8 5.13 -22.76 -9.97
C LYS A 8 6.09 -21.76 -9.33
N TYR A 9 6.00 -20.51 -9.76
CA TYR A 9 6.84 -19.43 -9.25
C TYR A 9 5.99 -18.45 -8.43
N ILE A 10 6.15 -18.47 -7.11
CA ILE A 10 5.33 -17.74 -6.17
C ILE A 10 6.19 -16.69 -5.48
N SER A 11 5.88 -15.43 -5.74
CA SER A 11 6.48 -14.31 -5.01
C SER A 11 5.69 -13.98 -3.75
N SER A 12 6.36 -13.44 -2.76
CA SER A 12 5.75 -12.95 -1.53
C SER A 12 6.25 -11.55 -1.18
N MET A 13 5.47 -10.81 -0.43
CA MET A 13 5.88 -9.53 0.17
C MET A 13 5.18 -9.29 1.50
N MET A 14 5.88 -8.63 2.41
CA MET A 14 5.29 -8.12 3.65
C MET A 14 4.82 -6.69 3.43
N LEU A 15 3.58 -6.39 3.80
CA LEU A 15 2.99 -5.08 3.57
C LEU A 15 2.22 -4.60 4.79
N ALA A 16 2.51 -3.39 5.25
CA ALA A 16 1.72 -2.74 6.29
C ALA A 16 0.47 -2.05 5.72
N ALA A 17 0.58 -1.47 4.52
CA ALA A 17 -0.48 -0.71 3.82
C ALA A 17 -1.15 0.35 4.71
N ASN A 18 -0.35 1.16 5.38
CA ASN A 18 -0.83 2.14 6.39
C ASN A 18 -0.48 3.60 6.02
N PRO A 19 -1.20 4.23 5.07
CA PRO A 19 -2.18 3.65 4.18
C PRO A 19 -1.56 2.99 2.93
N LEU A 20 -2.37 2.23 2.18
CA LEU A 20 -1.99 1.77 0.85
C LEU A 20 -1.81 2.99 -0.07
N ASN A 21 -0.68 3.06 -0.76
CA ASN A 21 -0.34 4.17 -1.63
C ASN A 21 0.15 3.70 -3.00
N ARG A 22 0.34 4.65 -3.92
CA ARG A 22 0.75 4.35 -5.31
C ARG A 22 2.13 3.71 -5.43
N ALA A 23 3.05 3.96 -4.51
CA ALA A 23 4.34 3.27 -4.48
C ALA A 23 4.15 1.78 -4.19
N HIS A 24 3.31 1.43 -3.21
CA HIS A 24 2.93 0.04 -2.94
C HIS A 24 2.28 -0.62 -4.16
N GLU A 25 1.39 0.10 -4.89
CA GLU A 25 0.79 -0.41 -6.13
C GLU A 25 1.85 -0.73 -7.19
N ARG A 26 2.87 0.11 -7.34
CA ARG A 26 3.99 -0.13 -8.28
C ARG A 26 4.77 -1.38 -7.90
N MET A 27 5.13 -1.51 -6.62
CA MET A 27 5.84 -2.69 -6.10
C MET A 27 5.04 -3.97 -6.32
N ILE A 28 3.73 -3.96 -6.03
CA ILE A 28 2.84 -5.11 -6.25
C ILE A 28 2.81 -5.50 -7.74
N ARG A 29 2.67 -4.53 -8.64
CA ARG A 29 2.65 -4.79 -10.09
C ARG A 29 3.98 -5.34 -10.60
N GLU A 30 5.09 -4.83 -10.10
CA GLU A 30 6.42 -5.35 -10.44
C GLU A 30 6.60 -6.79 -9.93
N ALA A 31 6.13 -7.11 -8.73
CA ALA A 31 6.17 -8.47 -8.20
C ALA A 31 5.32 -9.43 -9.03
N ILE A 32 4.11 -9.04 -9.42
CA ILE A 32 3.20 -9.86 -10.23
C ILE A 32 3.77 -10.12 -11.64
N SER A 33 4.48 -9.16 -12.23
CA SER A 33 5.01 -9.31 -13.59
C SER A 33 6.05 -10.42 -13.70
N ASN A 34 6.67 -10.80 -12.59
CA ASN A 34 7.72 -11.79 -12.52
C ASN A 34 7.31 -13.09 -11.80
N SER A 35 6.00 -13.27 -11.54
CA SER A 35 5.51 -14.45 -10.81
C SER A 35 4.16 -14.95 -11.32
N ASP A 36 3.87 -16.21 -11.04
CA ASP A 36 2.56 -16.80 -11.31
C ASP A 36 1.53 -16.34 -10.30
N LEU A 37 1.94 -16.18 -9.05
CA LEU A 37 1.13 -15.76 -7.90
C LEU A 37 1.95 -14.88 -6.97
N LEU A 38 1.34 -13.83 -6.47
CA LEU A 38 1.88 -13.01 -5.39
C LEU A 38 1.12 -13.26 -4.09
N VAL A 39 1.83 -13.58 -3.03
CA VAL A 39 1.31 -13.68 -1.67
C VAL A 39 1.67 -12.41 -0.91
N ILE A 40 0.67 -11.65 -0.49
CA ILE A 40 0.86 -10.46 0.34
C ILE A 40 0.51 -10.83 1.79
N PHE A 41 1.52 -10.79 2.67
CA PHE A 41 1.33 -10.91 4.10
C PHE A 41 1.01 -9.52 4.66
N LEU A 42 -0.28 -9.29 4.95
CA LEU A 42 -0.72 -8.02 5.50
C LEU A 42 -0.49 -7.99 7.00
N ARG A 43 0.53 -7.25 7.42
CA ARG A 43 0.90 -7.11 8.83
C ARG A 43 -0.16 -6.34 9.61
N LYS A 44 -0.50 -6.79 10.82
CA LYS A 44 -1.24 -5.98 11.79
C LYS A 44 -0.34 -4.87 12.34
N PRO A 45 -0.88 -3.67 12.59
CA PRO A 45 -0.10 -2.62 13.25
C PRO A 45 0.18 -3.04 14.70
N PHE A 46 1.40 -2.76 15.16
CA PHE A 46 1.79 -2.97 16.54
C PHE A 46 1.19 -1.93 17.48
N THR A 47 1.07 -0.71 16.97
CA THR A 47 0.52 0.42 17.72
C THR A 47 -0.94 0.66 17.33
N SER A 48 -1.70 1.25 18.25
CA SER A 48 -3.03 1.79 17.95
C SER A 48 -2.99 2.98 16.99
N GLU A 49 -1.80 3.47 16.69
CA GLU A 49 -1.57 4.55 15.73
C GLU A 49 -1.67 4.03 14.30
N GLY A 50 -2.52 4.65 13.51
CA GLY A 50 -2.73 4.30 12.11
C GLY A 50 -4.10 3.70 11.83
N LEU A 51 -4.26 3.16 10.62
CA LEU A 51 -5.51 2.54 10.19
C LEU A 51 -5.71 1.18 10.86
N ARG A 52 -6.93 0.91 11.32
CA ARG A 52 -7.31 -0.42 11.78
C ARG A 52 -7.06 -1.45 10.70
N TYR A 53 -6.84 -2.68 11.13
CA TYR A 53 -6.52 -3.78 10.22
C TYR A 53 -7.59 -4.01 9.14
N ASP A 54 -8.88 -3.99 9.55
CA ASP A 54 -10.03 -4.15 8.66
C ASP A 54 -10.05 -3.10 7.53
N ILE A 55 -9.76 -1.84 7.85
CA ILE A 55 -9.71 -0.75 6.87
C ILE A 55 -8.57 -0.99 5.87
N ARG A 56 -7.38 -1.37 6.36
CA ARG A 56 -6.22 -1.65 5.50
C ARG A 56 -6.44 -2.86 4.61
N HIS A 57 -7.06 -3.91 5.17
CA HIS A 57 -7.43 -5.09 4.41
C HIS A 57 -8.44 -4.75 3.30
N ASN A 58 -9.50 -4.00 3.62
CA ASN A 58 -10.51 -3.58 2.65
C ASN A 58 -9.91 -2.70 1.55
N ALA A 59 -9.06 -1.74 1.91
CA ALA A 59 -8.36 -0.89 0.95
C ALA A 59 -7.48 -1.70 -0.02
N LEU A 60 -6.72 -2.67 0.52
CA LEU A 60 -5.88 -3.56 -0.30
C LEU A 60 -6.74 -4.49 -1.16
N SER A 61 -7.82 -5.06 -0.63
CA SER A 61 -8.74 -5.91 -1.38
C SER A 61 -9.40 -5.14 -2.52
N THR A 62 -9.90 -3.93 -2.25
CA THR A 62 -10.46 -3.03 -3.27
C THR A 62 -9.47 -2.78 -4.41
N PHE A 63 -8.19 -2.56 -4.06
CA PHE A 63 -7.15 -2.39 -5.09
C PHE A 63 -6.91 -3.68 -5.88
N VAL A 64 -6.79 -4.82 -5.21
CA VAL A 64 -6.53 -6.12 -5.85
C VAL A 64 -7.68 -6.49 -6.78
N ASP A 65 -8.92 -6.37 -6.33
CA ASP A 65 -10.10 -6.82 -7.08
C ASP A 65 -10.40 -5.95 -8.30
N ASN A 66 -10.18 -4.63 -8.19
CA ASN A 66 -10.54 -3.70 -9.24
C ASN A 66 -9.40 -3.36 -10.21
N PHE A 67 -8.13 -3.51 -9.80
CA PHE A 67 -6.99 -2.97 -10.56
C PHE A 67 -5.89 -3.98 -10.88
N LEU A 68 -6.04 -5.24 -10.45
CA LEU A 68 -5.08 -6.30 -10.76
C LEU A 68 -5.75 -7.45 -11.51
N PRO A 69 -4.96 -8.28 -12.22
CA PRO A 69 -5.46 -9.49 -12.85
C PRO A 69 -6.04 -10.46 -11.80
N ARG A 70 -7.19 -11.04 -12.12
CA ARG A 70 -7.85 -12.01 -11.24
C ARG A 70 -6.94 -13.19 -10.92
N ASN A 71 -7.03 -13.69 -9.70
CA ASN A 71 -6.29 -14.87 -9.20
C ASN A 71 -4.77 -14.74 -9.20
N LYS A 72 -4.22 -13.52 -9.29
CA LYS A 72 -2.78 -13.27 -9.25
C LYS A 72 -2.28 -12.84 -7.87
N VAL A 73 -3.17 -12.47 -6.95
CA VAL A 73 -2.80 -12.02 -5.61
C VAL A 73 -3.59 -12.76 -4.55
N LEU A 74 -2.90 -13.21 -3.52
CA LEU A 74 -3.48 -13.76 -2.31
C LEU A 74 -3.06 -12.90 -1.12
N ILE A 75 -4.05 -12.38 -0.39
CA ILE A 75 -3.82 -11.61 0.83
C ILE A 75 -3.93 -12.57 2.03
N ILE A 76 -2.88 -12.63 2.84
CA ILE A 76 -2.84 -13.44 4.06
C ILE A 76 -2.72 -12.51 5.26
N PRO A 77 -3.65 -12.59 6.23
CA PRO A 77 -3.53 -11.85 7.47
C PRO A 77 -2.34 -12.38 8.27
N PHE A 78 -1.47 -11.48 8.70
CA PHE A 78 -0.33 -11.80 9.52
C PHE A 78 -0.48 -11.14 10.90
N GLU A 79 -1.09 -11.86 11.82
CA GLU A 79 -1.70 -11.27 13.00
C GLU A 79 -0.76 -11.08 14.20
N ASN A 80 0.20 -11.94 14.43
CA ASN A 80 0.79 -12.09 15.76
C ASN A 80 2.31 -12.01 15.82
N SER A 81 3.00 -11.55 14.80
CA SER A 81 4.44 -11.52 14.84
C SER A 81 4.98 -10.10 14.78
N TYR A 82 4.79 -9.36 15.84
CA TYR A 82 5.62 -8.20 16.05
C TYR A 82 6.81 -8.61 16.90
N ILE A 83 7.83 -9.09 16.24
CA ILE A 83 9.14 -9.21 16.83
C ILE A 83 9.94 -8.06 16.24
N PHE A 84 10.31 -7.09 17.08
CA PHE A 84 11.31 -6.12 16.69
C PHE A 84 12.64 -6.85 16.59
N ALA A 85 12.91 -7.37 15.41
CA ALA A 85 14.03 -8.28 15.18
C ALA A 85 15.24 -7.56 14.57
N GLY A 86 15.13 -6.26 14.29
CA GLY A 86 16.19 -5.50 13.66
C GLY A 86 16.64 -6.16 12.34
N TYR A 87 17.93 -6.51 12.23
CA TYR A 87 18.45 -7.23 11.06
C TYR A 87 17.81 -8.59 10.82
N ASN A 88 17.37 -9.25 11.88
CA ASN A 88 16.77 -10.58 11.78
C ASN A 88 15.35 -10.52 11.19
N GLU A 89 14.78 -9.33 11.00
CA GLU A 89 13.46 -9.18 10.40
C GLU A 89 13.41 -9.76 8.98
N LEU A 90 14.45 -9.52 8.19
CA LEU A 90 14.54 -10.09 6.84
C LEU A 90 14.62 -11.63 6.88
N ILE A 91 15.37 -12.17 7.83
CA ILE A 91 15.50 -13.63 8.01
C ILE A 91 14.14 -14.23 8.39
N LEU A 92 13.43 -13.61 9.31
CA LEU A 92 12.09 -14.07 9.72
C LEU A 92 11.08 -13.99 8.57
N ASP A 93 11.10 -12.93 7.78
CA ASP A 93 10.25 -12.75 6.62
C ASP A 93 10.56 -13.80 5.54
N ALA A 94 11.85 -14.10 5.32
CA ALA A 94 12.28 -15.14 4.40
C ALA A 94 11.84 -16.55 4.86
N LEU A 95 11.99 -16.86 6.14
CA LEU A 95 11.53 -18.12 6.72
C LEU A 95 10.01 -18.26 6.63
N LEU A 96 9.27 -17.19 6.92
CA LEU A 96 7.82 -17.19 6.78
C LEU A 96 7.41 -17.46 5.33
N ALA A 97 7.97 -16.71 4.38
CA ALA A 97 7.69 -16.88 2.96
C ALA A 97 7.98 -18.31 2.49
N LYS A 98 9.12 -18.88 2.88
CA LYS A 98 9.49 -20.26 2.58
C LYS A 98 8.51 -21.26 3.14
N ASN A 99 8.10 -21.11 4.41
CA ASN A 99 7.15 -22.00 5.08
C ASN A 99 5.75 -21.98 4.42
N TYR A 100 5.38 -20.86 3.78
CA TYR A 100 4.15 -20.78 2.98
C TYR A 100 4.33 -21.27 1.54
N GLY A 101 5.51 -21.79 1.18
CA GLY A 101 5.79 -22.36 -0.13
C GLY A 101 6.10 -21.30 -1.21
N CYS A 102 6.51 -20.10 -0.81
CA CYS A 102 6.94 -19.08 -1.75
C CYS A 102 8.36 -19.36 -2.24
N SER A 103 8.60 -19.05 -3.52
CA SER A 103 9.91 -19.19 -4.17
C SER A 103 10.77 -17.93 -4.02
N GLN A 104 10.11 -16.78 -3.88
CA GLN A 104 10.76 -15.48 -3.83
C GLN A 104 10.14 -14.59 -2.75
N LEU A 105 10.98 -13.85 -2.04
CA LEU A 105 10.60 -12.73 -1.18
C LEU A 105 10.96 -11.41 -1.85
N VAL A 106 9.98 -10.56 -2.05
CA VAL A 106 10.14 -9.21 -2.62
C VAL A 106 10.14 -8.19 -1.50
N ILE A 107 11.18 -7.38 -1.44
CA ILE A 107 11.37 -6.34 -0.41
C ILE A 107 11.70 -4.99 -1.05
N GLY A 108 11.29 -3.90 -0.41
CA GLY A 108 11.75 -2.56 -0.76
C GLY A 108 13.15 -2.29 -0.20
N LYS A 109 13.91 -1.40 -0.82
CA LYS A 109 15.22 -0.94 -0.29
C LYS A 109 15.13 -0.36 1.11
N ASN A 110 13.96 0.14 1.50
CA ASN A 110 13.69 0.69 2.83
C ASN A 110 13.14 -0.35 3.82
N HIS A 111 13.31 -1.65 3.53
CA HIS A 111 12.90 -2.71 4.45
C HIS A 111 13.63 -2.58 5.79
N GLY A 112 12.90 -2.71 6.91
CA GLY A 112 13.45 -2.53 8.26
C GLY A 112 14.69 -3.39 8.56
N GLY A 113 14.72 -4.62 8.05
CA GLY A 113 15.86 -5.52 8.19
C GLY A 113 17.08 -5.14 7.34
N LEU A 114 16.93 -4.25 6.35
CA LEU A 114 18.06 -3.74 5.56
C LEU A 114 18.69 -2.48 6.17
N GLY A 115 18.00 -1.87 7.12
CA GLY A 115 18.43 -0.76 7.97
C GLY A 115 19.11 0.41 7.26
N LEU A 116 18.38 1.50 7.08
CA LEU A 116 18.96 2.81 6.72
C LEU A 116 20.06 3.29 7.70
N TYR A 117 20.18 2.63 8.84
CA TYR A 117 21.12 2.96 9.92
C TYR A 117 22.46 2.24 9.80
N TYR A 118 22.65 1.40 8.78
CA TYR A 118 23.80 0.54 8.71
C TYR A 118 24.54 0.69 7.38
N ASP A 119 25.85 0.69 7.46
CA ASP A 119 26.80 0.83 6.39
C ASP A 119 26.37 0.03 5.14
N LYS A 120 26.35 0.70 3.98
CA LYS A 120 26.04 0.10 2.67
C LYS A 120 26.84 -1.18 2.38
N ASN A 121 28.00 -1.32 3.01
CA ASN A 121 28.87 -2.49 2.88
C ASN A 121 28.37 -3.73 3.65
N ARG A 122 27.33 -3.61 4.50
CA ARG A 122 26.77 -4.74 5.26
C ARG A 122 25.54 -5.36 4.62
N LEU A 123 25.01 -4.80 3.54
CA LEU A 123 23.86 -5.38 2.82
C LEU A 123 24.16 -6.82 2.35
N SER A 124 25.34 -7.08 1.85
CA SER A 124 25.77 -8.42 1.44
C SER A 124 25.70 -9.43 2.61
N SER A 125 26.09 -9.03 3.82
CA SER A 125 26.11 -9.94 4.96
C SER A 125 24.73 -10.37 5.44
N VAL A 126 23.69 -9.54 5.28
CA VAL A 126 22.30 -9.91 5.62
C VAL A 126 21.72 -10.89 4.60
N PHE A 127 21.99 -10.68 3.31
CA PHE A 127 21.61 -11.63 2.26
C PHE A 127 22.36 -12.96 2.40
N ASP A 128 23.63 -12.94 2.80
CA ASP A 128 24.40 -14.14 3.06
C ASP A 128 23.80 -15.00 4.17
N CYS A 129 23.22 -14.37 5.21
CA CYS A 129 22.48 -15.08 6.27
C CYS A 129 21.21 -15.77 5.74
N CYS A 130 20.63 -15.29 4.65
CA CYS A 130 19.44 -15.86 4.04
C CYS A 130 19.73 -16.98 3.03
N GLN A 131 20.98 -17.19 2.61
CA GLN A 131 21.34 -18.20 1.57
C GLN A 131 20.90 -19.61 1.98
N ASN A 132 20.97 -19.95 3.26
CA ASN A 132 20.57 -21.27 3.76
C ASN A 132 19.05 -21.49 3.83
N ILE A 133 18.24 -20.44 3.57
CA ILE A 133 16.77 -20.54 3.60
C ILE A 133 16.23 -21.03 2.25
N GLU A 134 17.07 -21.05 1.21
CA GLU A 134 16.69 -21.48 -0.15
C GLU A 134 15.47 -20.69 -0.70
N ILE A 135 15.44 -19.41 -0.52
CA ILE A 135 14.45 -18.48 -1.07
C ILE A 135 15.18 -17.36 -1.81
N ASP A 136 14.69 -16.99 -2.99
CA ASP A 136 15.21 -15.87 -3.74
C ASP A 136 14.74 -14.55 -3.10
N ILE A 137 15.66 -13.60 -2.87
CA ILE A 137 15.32 -12.29 -2.31
C ILE A 137 15.51 -11.22 -3.38
N LYS A 138 14.39 -10.66 -3.83
CA LYS A 138 14.38 -9.58 -4.81
C LYS A 138 14.16 -8.24 -4.13
N THR A 139 15.10 -7.31 -4.30
CA THR A 139 14.94 -5.92 -3.87
C THR A 139 14.30 -5.08 -4.96
N ILE A 140 13.32 -4.27 -4.59
CA ILE A 140 12.70 -3.27 -5.47
C ILE A 140 13.20 -1.89 -5.06
N ASP A 141 13.49 -1.07 -6.06
CA ASP A 141 13.91 0.31 -5.85
C ASP A 141 12.78 1.18 -5.29
N GLU A 142 13.17 2.27 -4.66
CA GLU A 142 12.23 3.24 -4.13
C GLU A 142 11.48 3.95 -5.25
N TYR A 143 10.20 4.15 -5.05
CA TYR A 143 9.36 4.99 -5.91
C TYR A 143 9.14 6.34 -5.25
N VAL A 144 9.47 7.40 -5.98
CA VAL A 144 9.36 8.79 -5.55
C VAL A 144 8.56 9.60 -6.57
N TYR A 145 7.98 10.71 -6.13
CA TYR A 145 7.39 11.66 -7.07
C TYR A 145 8.49 12.51 -7.68
N CYS A 146 8.56 12.55 -8.99
CA CYS A 146 9.44 13.46 -9.72
C CYS A 146 8.63 14.69 -10.17
N ASP A 147 9.06 15.89 -9.74
CA ASP A 147 8.41 17.13 -10.09
C ASP A 147 8.53 17.51 -11.57
N THR A 148 9.55 17.01 -12.24
CA THR A 148 9.75 17.20 -13.69
C THR A 148 8.94 16.20 -14.50
N CYS A 149 8.94 14.91 -14.11
CA CYS A 149 8.11 13.87 -14.76
C CYS A 149 6.62 13.99 -14.44
N LYS A 150 6.25 14.73 -13.38
CA LYS A 150 4.89 14.88 -12.85
C LYS A 150 4.21 13.54 -12.50
N THR A 151 5.01 12.54 -12.14
CA THR A 151 4.51 11.18 -11.82
C THR A 151 5.44 10.47 -10.84
N LEU A 152 4.97 9.32 -10.32
CA LEU A 152 5.80 8.41 -9.55
C LEU A 152 6.76 7.66 -10.46
N VAL A 153 8.04 7.75 -10.14
CA VAL A 153 9.14 7.14 -10.87
C VAL A 153 9.98 6.28 -9.94
N SER A 154 10.67 5.28 -10.49
CA SER A 154 11.73 4.59 -9.77
C SER A 154 12.97 5.49 -9.73
N THR A 155 13.62 5.57 -8.58
CA THR A 155 14.88 6.32 -8.40
C THR A 155 15.99 5.81 -9.29
N GLN A 156 15.90 4.56 -9.76
CA GLN A 156 16.89 3.94 -10.63
C GLN A 156 16.73 4.34 -12.11
N THR A 157 15.49 4.56 -12.55
CA THR A 157 15.19 4.78 -13.98
C THR A 157 14.88 6.23 -14.32
N CYS A 158 14.65 7.08 -13.32
CA CYS A 158 14.40 8.50 -13.55
C CYS A 158 15.69 9.23 -13.94
N PRO A 159 15.73 9.94 -15.07
CA PRO A 159 16.93 10.67 -15.50
C PRO A 159 17.18 11.96 -14.72
N HIS A 160 16.20 12.41 -13.92
CA HIS A 160 16.31 13.66 -13.17
C HIS A 160 17.07 13.46 -11.85
N GLY A 161 17.75 14.50 -11.41
CA GLY A 161 18.52 14.46 -10.16
C GLY A 161 17.63 14.37 -8.91
N GLN A 162 18.25 13.98 -7.80
CA GLN A 162 17.52 13.81 -6.52
C GLN A 162 16.78 15.07 -6.04
N HIS A 163 17.21 16.26 -6.44
CA HIS A 163 16.54 17.52 -6.11
C HIS A 163 15.15 17.68 -6.75
N HIS A 164 14.84 16.88 -7.78
CA HIS A 164 13.51 16.77 -8.38
C HIS A 164 12.66 15.66 -7.77
N HIS A 165 13.22 14.88 -6.84
CA HIS A 165 12.54 13.77 -6.21
C HIS A 165 11.95 14.20 -4.87
N VAL A 166 10.63 14.14 -4.77
CA VAL A 166 9.90 14.40 -3.53
C VAL A 166 9.56 13.06 -2.90
N HIS A 167 10.06 12.86 -1.69
CA HIS A 167 9.77 11.69 -0.88
C HIS A 167 8.48 11.92 -0.10
N TYR A 168 7.57 10.99 -0.19
CA TYR A 168 6.34 11.00 0.60
C TYR A 168 6.40 9.87 1.61
N ASP A 169 6.30 10.22 2.87
CA ASP A 169 6.13 9.23 3.91
C ASP A 169 4.66 8.87 4.10
N SER A 170 4.43 7.63 4.51
CA SER A 170 3.07 7.15 4.80
C SER A 170 2.43 7.89 5.97
N GLU A 171 3.21 8.45 6.87
CA GLU A 171 2.74 9.20 8.03
C GLU A 171 2.10 10.54 7.60
N SER A 172 2.72 11.28 6.69
CA SER A 172 2.17 12.53 6.15
C SER A 172 0.85 12.27 5.41
N ILE A 173 0.78 11.22 4.59
CA ILE A 173 -0.46 10.80 3.94
C ILE A 173 -1.52 10.45 4.98
N MET A 174 -1.12 9.74 6.04
CA MET A 174 -2.01 9.33 7.12
C MET A 174 -2.60 10.50 7.88
N LYS A 175 -1.81 11.53 8.18
CA LYS A 175 -2.27 12.77 8.83
C LYS A 175 -3.35 13.48 7.99
N LEU A 176 -3.19 13.52 6.66
CA LEU A 176 -4.23 14.07 5.78
C LEU A 176 -5.54 13.27 5.89
N ILE A 177 -5.46 11.94 5.81
CA ILE A 177 -6.62 11.07 5.89
C ILE A 177 -7.33 11.20 7.24
N GLN A 178 -6.58 11.21 8.35
CA GLN A 178 -7.12 11.38 9.70
C GLN A 178 -7.80 12.74 9.91
N ALA A 179 -7.31 13.78 9.24
CA ALA A 179 -7.97 15.08 9.21
C ALA A 179 -9.22 15.12 8.30
N GLY A 180 -9.60 13.99 7.69
CA GLY A 180 -10.71 13.92 6.74
C GLY A 180 -10.42 14.59 5.40
N LEU A 181 -9.14 14.84 5.11
CA LEU A 181 -8.70 15.39 3.85
C LEU A 181 -8.36 14.27 2.86
N ILE A 182 -8.59 14.53 1.59
CA ILE A 182 -8.34 13.59 0.51
C ILE A 182 -6.91 13.76 0.02
N PRO A 183 -6.05 12.72 0.11
CA PRO A 183 -4.71 12.78 -0.46
C PRO A 183 -4.75 12.95 -1.98
N PRO A 184 -3.76 13.62 -2.58
CA PRO A 184 -3.63 13.69 -4.04
C PRO A 184 -3.66 12.30 -4.70
N SER A 185 -4.38 12.14 -5.82
CA SER A 185 -4.54 10.84 -6.50
C SER A 185 -3.24 10.26 -7.05
N ILE A 186 -2.23 11.11 -7.22
CA ILE A 186 -0.87 10.67 -7.56
C ILE A 186 -0.21 9.88 -6.41
N LEU A 187 -0.61 10.12 -5.16
CA LEU A 187 -0.08 9.46 -3.98
C LEU A 187 -0.94 8.29 -3.54
N VAL A 188 -2.26 8.48 -3.51
CA VAL A 188 -3.22 7.44 -3.13
C VAL A 188 -4.34 7.42 -4.17
N ARG A 189 -4.67 6.22 -4.64
CA ARG A 189 -5.76 6.03 -5.60
C ARG A 189 -7.08 6.55 -5.02
N LYS A 190 -7.88 7.24 -5.84
CA LYS A 190 -9.13 7.86 -5.39
C LYS A 190 -10.11 6.85 -4.77
N GLU A 191 -10.21 5.66 -5.36
CA GLU A 191 -11.06 4.59 -4.85
C GLU A 191 -10.59 4.05 -3.49
N VAL A 192 -9.27 3.95 -3.31
CA VAL A 192 -8.65 3.57 -2.04
C VAL A 192 -8.87 4.65 -0.98
N SER A 193 -8.69 5.93 -1.34
CA SER A 193 -8.96 7.06 -0.44
C SER A 193 -10.43 7.10 -0.02
N ALA A 194 -11.37 6.92 -0.96
CA ALA A 194 -12.79 6.91 -0.68
C ALA A 194 -13.17 5.77 0.29
N ASN A 195 -12.67 4.56 0.03
CA ASN A 195 -12.89 3.40 0.89
C ASN A 195 -12.37 3.64 2.33
N ILE A 196 -11.16 4.18 2.47
CA ILE A 196 -10.58 4.47 3.78
C ILE A 196 -11.38 5.56 4.50
N LEU A 197 -11.72 6.66 3.83
CA LEU A 197 -12.43 7.79 4.43
C LEU A 197 -13.87 7.42 4.84
N ALA A 198 -14.56 6.63 4.02
CA ALA A 198 -15.89 6.12 4.36
C ALA A 198 -15.86 5.25 5.64
N ALA A 199 -14.79 4.45 5.80
CA ALA A 199 -14.64 3.62 7.00
C ALA A 199 -14.17 4.38 8.24
N LEU A 200 -13.41 5.48 8.07
CA LEU A 200 -12.94 6.32 9.18
C LEU A 200 -13.98 7.32 9.66
N LEU A 201 -14.78 7.83 8.75
CA LEU A 201 -15.78 8.88 8.98
C LEU A 201 -17.14 8.40 8.49
N PRO A 202 -17.69 7.35 9.10
CA PRO A 202 -18.99 6.83 8.73
C PRO A 202 -20.06 7.90 9.00
N GLU A 203 -21.15 7.85 8.24
CA GLU A 203 -22.30 8.76 8.39
C GLU A 203 -22.02 10.25 8.08
N ARG A 204 -20.83 10.56 7.53
CA ARG A 204 -20.50 11.96 7.20
C ARG A 204 -21.44 12.54 6.15
N PHE A 205 -21.79 11.74 5.16
CA PHE A 205 -22.74 12.14 4.13
C PHE A 205 -24.17 12.27 4.72
N GLU A 206 -24.59 11.31 5.54
CA GLU A 206 -25.90 11.34 6.20
C GLU A 206 -26.04 12.58 7.11
N ASN A 207 -25.02 12.87 7.92
CA ASN A 207 -25.01 14.08 8.75
C ASN A 207 -25.09 15.37 7.94
N LEU A 208 -24.41 15.44 6.79
CA LEU A 208 -24.51 16.60 5.89
C LEU A 208 -25.92 16.69 5.27
N GLN A 209 -26.51 15.58 4.93
CA GLN A 209 -27.87 15.52 4.39
C GLN A 209 -28.91 15.96 5.44
N GLU A 210 -28.79 15.50 6.68
CA GLU A 210 -29.64 15.94 7.78
C GLU A 210 -29.51 17.43 8.06
N MET A 211 -28.27 17.97 8.11
CA MET A 211 -28.04 19.39 8.22
C MET A 211 -28.71 20.16 7.08
N HIS A 212 -28.55 19.68 5.85
CA HIS A 212 -29.16 20.31 4.69
C HIS A 212 -30.68 20.32 4.80
N TYR A 213 -31.31 19.20 5.14
CA TYR A 213 -32.77 19.12 5.33
C TYR A 213 -33.27 19.96 6.48
N SER A 214 -32.48 20.16 7.53
CA SER A 214 -32.85 21.05 8.63
C SER A 214 -32.90 22.53 8.24
N LEU A 215 -32.03 22.92 7.30
CA LEU A 215 -31.95 24.29 6.80
C LEU A 215 -32.95 24.57 5.66
N MET A 216 -33.16 23.60 4.78
CA MET A 216 -33.99 23.70 3.58
C MET A 216 -34.86 22.45 3.41
N PRO A 217 -35.88 22.28 4.24
CA PRO A 217 -36.73 21.08 4.20
C PRO A 217 -37.41 20.94 2.83
N GLY A 218 -37.31 19.75 2.24
CA GLY A 218 -37.99 19.39 1.00
C GLY A 218 -37.28 19.87 -0.29
N SER A 219 -36.11 20.47 -0.22
CA SER A 219 -35.44 20.99 -1.41
C SER A 219 -34.62 19.98 -2.21
N GLY A 220 -34.36 18.76 -1.66
CA GLY A 220 -33.76 17.65 -2.41
C GLY A 220 -32.44 17.96 -3.14
N LEU A 221 -31.59 18.83 -2.59
CA LEU A 221 -30.35 19.23 -3.25
C LEU A 221 -29.24 18.17 -3.20
N LEU A 222 -29.30 17.25 -2.24
CA LEU A 222 -28.33 16.17 -2.16
C LEU A 222 -28.94 14.87 -2.72
N GLU A 223 -28.31 14.35 -3.77
CA GLU A 223 -28.66 13.02 -4.31
C GLU A 223 -28.29 11.94 -3.28
N GLN A 224 -29.14 10.94 -3.15
CA GLN A 224 -28.81 9.77 -2.34
C GLN A 224 -27.62 9.05 -2.97
N GLN A 225 -26.58 8.82 -2.19
CA GLN A 225 -25.37 8.14 -2.59
C GLN A 225 -24.71 7.44 -1.40
N SER A 226 -23.86 6.45 -1.69
CA SER A 226 -23.05 5.83 -0.64
C SER A 226 -21.94 6.80 -0.17
N GLU A 227 -21.42 6.56 1.04
CA GLU A 227 -20.28 7.29 1.58
C GLU A 227 -19.07 7.27 0.62
N GLU A 228 -18.79 6.11 0.00
CA GLU A 228 -17.71 6.00 -0.98
C GLU A 228 -17.97 6.87 -2.22
N GLN A 229 -19.19 6.86 -2.74
CA GLN A 229 -19.57 7.71 -3.88
C GLN A 229 -19.49 9.20 -3.54
N PHE A 230 -19.88 9.58 -2.33
CA PHE A 230 -19.71 10.95 -1.85
C PHE A 230 -18.23 11.38 -1.88
N TYR A 231 -17.34 10.57 -1.34
CA TYR A 231 -15.90 10.90 -1.36
C TYR A 231 -15.32 10.89 -2.77
N LEU A 232 -15.75 10.00 -3.67
CA LEU A 232 -15.31 10.02 -5.06
C LEU A 232 -15.71 11.31 -5.77
N LYS A 233 -16.96 11.76 -5.61
CA LYS A 233 -17.42 13.05 -6.15
C LYS A 233 -16.65 14.23 -5.54
N LEU A 234 -16.37 14.19 -4.25
CA LEU A 234 -15.60 15.21 -3.56
C LEU A 234 -14.16 15.30 -4.11
N ILE A 235 -13.53 14.17 -4.39
CA ILE A 235 -12.21 14.12 -5.03
C ILE A 235 -12.26 14.79 -6.42
N GLU A 236 -13.29 14.53 -7.21
CA GLU A 236 -13.44 15.12 -8.55
C GLU A 236 -13.53 16.64 -8.53
N LEU A 237 -14.11 17.22 -7.48
CA LEU A 237 -14.19 18.68 -7.32
C LEU A 237 -12.83 19.35 -7.08
N TYR A 238 -11.90 18.63 -6.44
CA TYR A 238 -10.59 19.20 -6.06
C TYR A 238 -9.46 18.81 -7.00
N GLN A 239 -9.66 17.86 -7.88
CA GLN A 239 -8.65 17.46 -8.85
C GLN A 239 -8.81 18.22 -10.14
N THR A 240 -7.85 19.07 -10.41
CA THR A 240 -7.75 19.71 -11.72
C THR A 240 -7.19 18.73 -12.75
N SER A 241 -7.67 18.78 -13.98
CA SER A 241 -7.20 17.95 -15.11
C SER A 241 -5.71 18.16 -15.48
N SER A 242 -5.05 19.14 -14.87
CA SER A 242 -3.63 19.45 -15.10
C SER A 242 -2.64 18.55 -14.35
N LEU A 243 -3.12 17.57 -13.57
CA LEU A 243 -2.30 16.59 -12.84
C LEU A 243 -2.33 15.18 -13.47
N THR A 244 -2.85 15.07 -14.68
CA THR A 244 -2.80 13.86 -15.49
C THR A 244 -1.55 13.80 -16.34
#